data_bceb5dcff9d8601f62b8090cace4122a
#
_entry.id   bceb5dcff9d8601f62b8090cace4122a
#
_cell.length_a   1.000
_cell.length_b   1.000
_cell.length_c   1.000
_cell.angle_alpha   90.00
_cell.angle_beta   90.00
_cell.angle_gamma   90.00
#
_symmetry.space_group_name_H-M   'P 1'
#
loop_
_entity.id
_entity.type
_entity.pdbx_description
1 polymer ?
#
loop_
_entity_poly.entity_id
_entity_poly.type
_entity_poly.pdbx_seq_one_letter_code
_entity_poly.pdbx_strand_id
1 'polypeptide(L)'
;VLRSHGQQAIEDLDAVELTEEFRGRPELTFTEDTTEAERAEALCPTGAFRADPLELDLGRCLFCGECARVAPRNVRFTNDYRIGSPTREGLVLHAGDSRVEFDPKRVRPEIRRCFRQALQLREVSAGGDGSVEMELNATGNVNFDLGRYGIGFTASPRHADGVVVSGPLTAQIAEALEICYDAVAEPKILVMCGTEACSGGLFAESRALDRSFLDSHTPDLWLPGAPTHPMTCIDGLLTLLGRKNRL
;
A
#
# COMPACT_ATOMS: atom_id res chain seq x y z
N VAL A 1 33.92 -4.80 19.64
CA VAL A 1 32.89 -5.84 19.74
C VAL A 1 31.57 -5.33 19.17
N LEU A 2 31.04 -4.18 19.62
CA LEU A 2 29.75 -3.63 19.11
C LEU A 2 29.79 -3.29 17.61
N ARG A 3 30.93 -2.90 17.06
CA ARG A 3 31.10 -2.64 15.61
C ARG A 3 31.20 -3.91 14.77
N SER A 4 31.50 -5.06 15.35
CA SER A 4 31.68 -6.31 14.62
C SER A 4 30.43 -7.19 14.55
N HIS A 5 29.39 -6.83 15.32
CA HIS A 5 28.10 -7.57 15.29
C HIS A 5 27.10 -7.06 14.26
N GLY A 6 27.48 -6.11 13.43
CA GLY A 6 26.62 -5.57 12.37
C GLY A 6 25.31 -4.98 12.88
N GLN A 7 24.88 -3.88 12.33
CA GLN A 7 23.49 -3.43 12.50
C GLN A 7 22.60 -4.36 11.69
N GLN A 8 21.57 -4.94 12.31
CA GLN A 8 20.57 -5.73 11.61
C GLN A 8 19.48 -4.85 11.02
N ALA A 9 19.25 -3.67 11.60
CA ALA A 9 18.29 -2.72 11.07
C ALA A 9 18.81 -2.02 9.80
N ILE A 10 17.90 -1.80 8.86
CA ILE A 10 18.17 -1.02 7.65
C ILE A 10 18.51 0.42 8.05
N GLU A 11 19.74 0.87 7.80
CA GLU A 11 20.21 2.19 8.23
C GLU A 11 19.59 3.30 7.37
N ASP A 12 19.63 3.12 6.05
CA ASP A 12 19.15 4.09 5.06
C ASP A 12 18.01 3.46 4.25
N LEU A 13 16.80 3.97 4.49
CA LEU A 13 15.61 3.51 3.77
C LEU A 13 15.64 3.86 2.27
N ASP A 14 16.43 4.86 1.86
CA ASP A 14 16.49 5.26 0.46
C ASP A 14 17.50 4.45 -0.35
N ALA A 15 18.46 3.80 0.35
CA ALA A 15 19.49 2.96 -0.24
C ALA A 15 19.15 1.45 -0.22
N VAL A 16 17.93 1.08 0.18
CA VAL A 16 17.52 -0.34 0.23
C VAL A 16 17.33 -0.89 -1.18
N GLU A 17 18.04 -1.96 -1.48
CA GLU A 17 17.77 -2.84 -2.59
C GLU A 17 17.06 -4.10 -2.07
N LEU A 18 15.87 -4.36 -2.59
CA LEU A 18 15.12 -5.57 -2.30
C LEU A 18 15.57 -6.70 -3.23
N THR A 19 15.10 -7.93 -2.96
CA THR A 19 15.50 -9.09 -3.75
C THR A 19 15.04 -8.96 -5.21
N GLU A 20 15.71 -9.68 -6.12
CA GLU A 20 15.37 -9.65 -7.56
C GLU A 20 13.93 -10.12 -7.84
N GLU A 21 13.38 -10.95 -6.95
CA GLU A 21 12.01 -11.45 -7.07
C GLU A 21 10.96 -10.40 -6.67
N PHE A 22 11.37 -9.35 -5.94
CA PHE A 22 10.44 -8.30 -5.55
C PHE A 22 9.96 -7.52 -6.77
N ARG A 23 8.66 -7.44 -6.93
CA ARG A 23 7.98 -6.65 -7.95
C ARG A 23 7.39 -5.40 -7.31
N GLY A 24 8.14 -4.30 -7.44
CA GLY A 24 7.69 -2.98 -6.99
C GLY A 24 6.98 -2.19 -8.10
N ARG A 25 7.28 -0.90 -8.21
CA ARG A 25 6.66 -0.03 -9.20
C ARG A 25 6.92 -0.54 -10.63
N PRO A 26 5.89 -0.76 -11.45
CA PRO A 26 6.07 -1.04 -12.87
C PRO A 26 6.43 0.24 -13.65
N GLU A 27 7.25 0.06 -14.67
CA GLU A 27 7.48 1.04 -15.73
C GLU A 27 6.62 0.66 -16.93
N LEU A 28 5.88 1.63 -17.45
CA LEU A 28 5.02 1.46 -18.60
C LEU A 28 5.59 2.20 -19.81
N THR A 29 5.78 1.49 -20.91
CA THR A 29 6.31 2.03 -22.15
C THR A 29 5.29 1.87 -23.26
N PHE A 30 4.89 2.96 -23.86
CA PHE A 30 4.01 2.92 -25.03
C PHE A 30 4.74 2.35 -26.25
N THR A 31 4.04 1.51 -27.00
CA THR A 31 4.47 0.98 -28.29
C THR A 31 3.35 1.13 -29.31
N GLU A 32 3.69 1.38 -30.60
CA GLU A 32 2.68 1.49 -31.68
C GLU A 32 1.91 0.16 -31.90
N ASP A 33 2.60 -0.97 -31.69
CA ASP A 33 1.99 -2.30 -31.75
C ASP A 33 1.37 -2.64 -30.39
N THR A 34 0.06 -2.61 -30.30
CA THR A 34 -0.72 -2.83 -29.08
C THR A 34 -1.03 -4.31 -28.81
N THR A 35 -0.70 -5.21 -29.74
CA THR A 35 -1.11 -6.62 -29.67
C THR A 35 -0.68 -7.33 -28.38
N GLU A 36 0.55 -7.08 -27.91
CA GLU A 36 1.03 -7.66 -26.63
C GLU A 36 0.30 -7.04 -25.44
N ALA A 37 0.08 -5.72 -25.44
CA ALA A 37 -0.62 -5.03 -24.38
C ALA A 37 -2.09 -5.48 -24.26
N GLU A 38 -2.81 -5.63 -25.38
CA GLU A 38 -4.19 -6.15 -25.41
C GLU A 38 -4.28 -7.57 -24.85
N ARG A 39 -3.30 -8.42 -25.19
CA ARG A 39 -3.21 -9.77 -24.62
C ARG A 39 -2.94 -9.74 -23.11
N ALA A 40 -2.10 -8.82 -22.63
CA ALA A 40 -1.80 -8.66 -21.21
C ALA A 40 -3.04 -8.16 -20.46
N GLU A 41 -3.82 -7.24 -21.04
CA GLU A 41 -5.09 -6.78 -20.49
C GLU A 41 -6.09 -7.93 -20.34
N ALA A 42 -6.27 -8.73 -21.37
CA ALA A 42 -7.18 -9.88 -21.36
C ALA A 42 -6.78 -10.96 -20.32
N LEU A 43 -5.50 -11.05 -19.96
CA LEU A 43 -4.99 -12.01 -18.97
C LEU A 43 -4.98 -11.47 -17.55
N CYS A 44 -5.20 -10.16 -17.34
CA CYS A 44 -5.12 -9.56 -16.01
C CYS A 44 -6.33 -9.97 -15.16
N PRO A 45 -6.15 -10.77 -14.09
CA PRO A 45 -7.27 -11.37 -13.37
C PRO A 45 -8.09 -10.36 -12.57
N THR A 46 -7.56 -9.16 -12.30
CA THR A 46 -8.23 -8.10 -11.55
C THR A 46 -8.56 -6.88 -12.41
N GLY A 47 -8.26 -6.93 -13.72
CA GLY A 47 -8.41 -5.78 -14.61
C GLY A 47 -7.59 -4.57 -14.18
N ALA A 48 -6.42 -4.82 -13.56
CA ALA A 48 -5.51 -3.77 -13.12
C ALA A 48 -4.74 -3.14 -14.29
N PHE A 49 -4.50 -3.88 -15.35
CA PHE A 49 -3.77 -3.44 -16.53
C PHE A 49 -4.73 -3.14 -17.68
N ARG A 50 -4.53 -2.00 -18.35
CA ARG A 50 -5.25 -1.59 -19.56
C ARG A 50 -4.26 -1.24 -20.67
N ALA A 51 -4.62 -1.60 -21.89
CA ALA A 51 -3.81 -1.36 -23.08
C ALA A 51 -4.04 0.03 -23.69
N ASP A 52 -5.29 0.50 -23.66
CA ASP A 52 -5.68 1.82 -24.20
C ASP A 52 -6.71 2.53 -23.27
N PRO A 53 -6.32 3.61 -22.61
CA PRO A 53 -4.94 4.13 -22.47
C PRO A 53 -4.04 3.14 -21.73
N LEU A 54 -2.73 3.13 -22.06
CA LEU A 54 -1.77 2.26 -21.38
C LEU A 54 -1.60 2.70 -19.93
N GLU A 55 -2.21 1.95 -19.02
CA GLU A 55 -2.19 2.24 -17.58
C GLU A 55 -2.17 0.96 -16.73
N LEU A 56 -1.69 1.10 -15.51
CA LEU A 56 -1.72 0.03 -14.51
C LEU A 56 -2.14 0.58 -13.15
N ASP A 57 -3.25 0.08 -12.63
CA ASP A 57 -3.78 0.39 -11.32
C ASP A 57 -3.13 -0.49 -10.24
N LEU A 58 -2.17 0.08 -9.49
CA LEU A 58 -1.48 -0.62 -8.42
C LEU A 58 -2.41 -1.09 -7.31
N GLY A 59 -3.49 -0.34 -7.05
CA GLY A 59 -4.48 -0.71 -6.04
C GLY A 59 -5.33 -1.92 -6.42
N ARG A 60 -5.30 -2.36 -7.69
CA ARG A 60 -5.92 -3.59 -8.19
C ARG A 60 -4.89 -4.66 -8.53
N CYS A 61 -3.62 -4.28 -8.67
CA CYS A 61 -2.56 -5.16 -9.15
C CYS A 61 -2.19 -6.23 -8.10
N LEU A 62 -2.14 -7.49 -8.52
CA LEU A 62 -1.66 -8.60 -7.69
C LEU A 62 -0.14 -8.77 -7.73
N PHE A 63 0.56 -7.93 -8.47
CA PHE A 63 2.02 -8.04 -8.67
C PHE A 63 2.46 -9.44 -9.17
N CYS A 64 1.59 -10.15 -9.88
CA CYS A 64 1.86 -11.52 -10.38
C CYS A 64 2.91 -11.56 -11.51
N GLY A 65 3.10 -10.44 -12.23
CA GLY A 65 4.08 -10.33 -13.31
C GLY A 65 3.62 -10.87 -14.66
N GLU A 66 2.39 -11.38 -14.80
CA GLU A 66 1.90 -11.96 -16.06
C GLU A 66 1.87 -10.94 -17.21
N CYS A 67 1.48 -9.68 -16.94
CA CYS A 67 1.52 -8.63 -17.95
C CYS A 67 2.95 -8.39 -18.45
N ALA A 68 3.95 -8.36 -17.58
CA ALA A 68 5.36 -8.19 -17.98
C ALA A 68 5.89 -9.41 -18.77
N ARG A 69 5.38 -10.63 -18.49
CA ARG A 69 5.74 -11.83 -19.23
C ARG A 69 5.16 -11.82 -20.65
N VAL A 70 3.93 -11.32 -20.82
CA VAL A 70 3.20 -11.33 -22.11
C VAL A 70 3.51 -10.09 -22.95
N ALA A 71 3.71 -8.94 -22.30
CA ALA A 71 4.00 -7.67 -22.95
C ALA A 71 5.31 -7.04 -22.41
N PRO A 72 6.47 -7.71 -22.58
CA PRO A 72 7.75 -7.27 -22.00
C PRO A 72 8.24 -5.93 -22.55
N ARG A 73 7.74 -5.51 -23.72
CA ARG A 73 8.04 -4.20 -24.31
C ARG A 73 7.24 -3.08 -23.66
N ASN A 74 6.09 -3.40 -23.06
CA ASN A 74 5.17 -2.44 -22.47
C ASN A 74 5.29 -2.35 -20.96
N VAL A 75 5.63 -3.43 -20.26
CA VAL A 75 5.63 -3.50 -18.80
C VAL A 75 6.92 -4.11 -18.28
N ARG A 76 7.58 -3.41 -17.35
CA ARG A 76 8.74 -3.92 -16.61
C ARG A 76 8.59 -3.56 -15.13
N PHE A 77 8.53 -4.54 -14.25
CA PHE A 77 8.56 -4.28 -12.80
C PHE A 77 9.97 -3.89 -12.36
N THR A 78 10.04 -2.88 -11.50
CA THR A 78 11.28 -2.43 -10.86
C THR A 78 11.36 -2.93 -9.42
N ASN A 79 12.48 -2.67 -8.77
CA ASN A 79 12.67 -2.95 -7.33
C ASN A 79 12.21 -1.77 -6.44
N ASP A 80 11.49 -0.78 -6.99
CA ASP A 80 11.06 0.41 -6.25
C ASP A 80 9.81 0.10 -5.40
N TYR A 81 9.98 0.07 -4.08
CA TYR A 81 8.92 -0.17 -3.08
C TYR A 81 8.09 1.08 -2.73
N ARG A 82 8.46 2.26 -3.26
CA ARG A 82 7.81 3.55 -2.96
C ARG A 82 6.54 3.73 -3.77
N ILE A 83 5.55 2.88 -3.51
CA ILE A 83 4.32 2.75 -4.30
C ILE A 83 3.04 3.17 -3.57
N GLY A 84 3.11 3.62 -2.32
CA GLY A 84 1.96 4.18 -1.60
C GLY A 84 1.56 5.57 -2.10
N SER A 85 0.29 5.94 -1.96
CA SER A 85 -0.25 7.24 -2.34
C SER A 85 -1.27 7.75 -1.32
N PRO A 86 -1.40 9.08 -1.10
CA PRO A 86 -2.45 9.64 -0.24
C PRO A 86 -3.84 9.60 -0.90
N THR A 87 -3.93 9.28 -2.17
CA THR A 87 -5.19 9.18 -2.90
C THR A 87 -5.28 7.87 -3.67
N ARG A 88 -6.52 7.39 -3.89
CA ARG A 88 -6.75 6.16 -4.64
C ARG A 88 -6.31 6.29 -6.11
N GLU A 89 -6.57 7.45 -6.69
CA GLU A 89 -6.23 7.78 -8.08
C GLU A 89 -4.71 7.82 -8.30
N GLY A 90 -3.95 8.25 -7.29
CA GLY A 90 -2.48 8.28 -7.36
C GLY A 90 -1.83 6.90 -7.46
N LEU A 91 -2.60 5.82 -7.31
CA LEU A 91 -2.14 4.45 -7.56
C LEU A 91 -2.25 4.03 -9.03
N VAL A 92 -2.85 4.83 -9.89
CA VAL A 92 -2.92 4.55 -11.33
C VAL A 92 -1.70 5.15 -12.01
N LEU A 93 -0.89 4.28 -12.59
CA LEU A 93 0.30 4.67 -13.36
C LEU A 93 -0.02 4.68 -14.86
N HIS A 94 0.51 5.68 -15.53
CA HIS A 94 0.41 5.85 -16.98
C HIS A 94 1.77 5.65 -17.66
N ALA A 95 1.73 5.49 -18.97
CA ALA A 95 2.96 5.38 -19.75
C ALA A 95 3.85 6.62 -19.55
N GLY A 96 5.12 6.39 -19.19
CA GLY A 96 6.12 7.43 -18.94
C GLY A 96 6.21 7.91 -17.49
N ASP A 97 5.32 7.47 -16.59
CA ASP A 97 5.41 7.81 -15.18
C ASP A 97 6.66 7.19 -14.55
N SER A 98 7.53 8.04 -14.01
CA SER A 98 8.79 7.64 -13.39
C SER A 98 8.65 7.31 -11.90
N ARG A 99 7.52 7.64 -11.28
CA ARG A 99 7.23 7.43 -9.86
C ARG A 99 5.73 7.40 -9.60
N VAL A 100 5.33 6.81 -8.48
CA VAL A 100 3.98 6.98 -7.92
C VAL A 100 3.89 8.38 -7.31
N GLU A 101 2.87 9.14 -7.68
CA GLU A 101 2.70 10.48 -7.16
C GLU A 101 2.29 10.45 -5.68
N PHE A 102 2.98 11.24 -4.89
CA PHE A 102 2.62 11.50 -3.51
C PHE A 102 2.54 13.01 -3.29
N ASP A 103 1.38 13.61 -3.59
CA ASP A 103 1.19 15.05 -3.40
C ASP A 103 1.00 15.39 -1.91
N PRO A 104 1.97 16.10 -1.29
CA PRO A 104 1.86 16.50 0.11
C PRO A 104 0.66 17.39 0.42
N LYS A 105 0.09 18.07 -0.59
CA LYS A 105 -1.09 18.94 -0.44
C LYS A 105 -2.38 18.14 -0.25
N ARG A 106 -2.39 16.87 -0.63
CA ARG A 106 -3.51 15.95 -0.41
C ARG A 106 -3.54 15.37 1.00
N VAL A 107 -2.46 15.52 1.77
CA VAL A 107 -2.39 15.09 3.16
C VAL A 107 -3.04 16.14 4.05
N ARG A 108 -3.97 15.71 4.90
CA ARG A 108 -4.62 16.60 5.88
C ARG A 108 -3.58 17.22 6.81
N PRO A 109 -3.56 18.58 6.99
CA PRO A 109 -2.51 19.27 7.76
C PRO A 109 -2.42 18.80 9.22
N GLU A 110 -3.55 18.41 9.83
CA GLU A 110 -3.62 17.92 11.21
C GLU A 110 -2.81 16.62 11.39
N ILE A 111 -2.70 15.76 10.38
CA ILE A 111 -1.90 14.52 10.44
C ILE A 111 -0.45 14.86 10.77
N ARG A 112 0.14 15.77 10.00
CA ARG A 112 1.54 16.18 10.19
C ARG A 112 1.75 16.97 11.47
N ARG A 113 0.74 17.73 11.90
CA ARG A 113 0.80 18.49 13.14
C ARG A 113 0.75 17.59 14.37
N CYS A 114 -0.15 16.59 14.39
CA CYS A 114 -0.39 15.76 15.57
C CYS A 114 0.51 14.53 15.63
N PHE A 115 0.80 13.86 14.49
CA PHE A 115 1.41 12.54 14.47
C PHE A 115 2.84 12.51 13.92
N ARG A 116 3.45 13.66 13.71
CA ARG A 116 4.78 13.73 13.09
C ARG A 116 5.85 12.92 13.83
N GLN A 117 5.79 12.82 15.16
CA GLN A 117 6.82 12.19 15.97
C GLN A 117 6.47 10.78 16.42
N ALA A 118 5.20 10.52 16.68
CA ALA A 118 4.71 9.23 17.14
C ALA A 118 3.36 8.93 16.53
N LEU A 119 3.11 7.66 16.22
CA LEU A 119 1.88 7.16 15.64
C LEU A 119 1.60 5.75 16.15
N GLN A 120 0.46 5.54 16.80
CA GLN A 120 -0.02 4.24 17.20
C GLN A 120 -1.22 3.84 16.33
N LEU A 121 -1.14 2.69 15.68
CA LEU A 121 -2.15 2.22 14.76
C LEU A 121 -2.88 1.01 15.32
N ARG A 122 -4.18 0.92 15.05
CA ARG A 122 -4.96 -0.29 15.24
C ARG A 122 -5.11 -0.98 13.88
N GLU A 123 -4.60 -2.19 13.76
CA GLU A 123 -4.84 -3.02 12.59
C GLU A 123 -6.20 -3.70 12.70
N VAL A 124 -6.99 -3.70 11.61
CA VAL A 124 -8.27 -4.40 11.47
C VAL A 124 -8.19 -5.31 10.25
N SER A 125 -8.15 -6.62 10.52
CA SER A 125 -8.25 -7.64 9.48
C SER A 125 -9.69 -7.76 8.99
N ALA A 126 -9.92 -7.41 7.73
CA ALA A 126 -11.26 -7.30 7.14
C ALA A 126 -11.63 -8.51 6.25
N GLY A 127 -11.13 -9.70 6.61
CA GLY A 127 -11.50 -10.98 5.99
C GLY A 127 -10.57 -11.44 4.87
N GLY A 128 -9.30 -10.98 4.88
CA GLY A 128 -8.24 -11.45 3.99
C GLY A 128 -7.65 -12.80 4.39
N ASP A 129 -6.57 -13.19 3.71
CA ASP A 129 -5.86 -14.47 3.92
C ASP A 129 -4.78 -14.40 5.02
N GLY A 130 -4.61 -13.26 5.67
CA GLY A 130 -3.61 -13.03 6.71
C GLY A 130 -2.22 -12.66 6.19
N SER A 131 -1.99 -12.59 4.89
CA SER A 131 -0.67 -12.28 4.33
C SER A 131 -0.24 -10.84 4.61
N VAL A 132 -1.16 -9.88 4.48
CA VAL A 132 -0.90 -8.46 4.78
C VAL A 132 -0.62 -8.26 6.27
N GLU A 133 -1.36 -8.94 7.15
CA GLU A 133 -1.17 -8.91 8.61
C GLU A 133 0.22 -9.43 9.00
N MET A 134 0.69 -10.50 8.34
CA MET A 134 2.06 -11.01 8.56
C MET A 134 3.12 -10.01 8.15
N GLU A 135 2.95 -9.30 7.02
CA GLU A 135 3.86 -8.25 6.57
C GLU A 135 3.82 -7.02 7.47
N LEU A 136 2.63 -6.62 7.96
CA LEU A 136 2.50 -5.56 8.96
C LEU A 136 3.22 -5.94 10.25
N ASN A 137 3.09 -7.19 10.72
CA ASN A 137 3.82 -7.68 11.88
C ASN A 137 5.34 -7.69 11.64
N ALA A 138 5.78 -8.04 10.42
CA ALA A 138 7.19 -8.03 10.05
C ALA A 138 7.82 -6.63 10.09
N THR A 139 7.03 -5.54 9.96
CA THR A 139 7.56 -4.17 10.11
C THR A 139 8.21 -3.93 11.47
N GLY A 140 7.78 -4.66 12.51
CA GLY A 140 8.33 -4.57 13.87
C GLY A 140 9.56 -5.44 14.13
N ASN A 141 10.01 -6.24 13.17
CA ASN A 141 11.20 -7.08 13.36
C ASN A 141 12.50 -6.24 13.33
N VAL A 142 13.62 -6.85 13.71
CA VAL A 142 14.92 -6.16 13.87
C VAL A 142 15.47 -5.56 12.57
N ASN A 143 15.03 -6.05 11.41
CA ASN A 143 15.51 -5.52 10.12
C ASN A 143 14.80 -4.21 9.77
N PHE A 144 13.49 -4.15 9.95
CA PHE A 144 12.66 -2.99 9.57
C PHE A 144 12.53 -2.00 10.72
N ASP A 145 12.37 -2.50 11.96
CA ASP A 145 12.38 -1.73 13.21
C ASP A 145 11.50 -0.46 13.15
N LEU A 146 10.22 -0.65 12.77
CA LEU A 146 9.24 0.43 12.66
C LEU A 146 9.17 1.26 13.96
N GLY A 147 9.41 0.61 15.11
CA GLY A 147 9.42 1.23 16.43
C GLY A 147 10.44 2.35 16.58
N ARG A 148 11.60 2.29 15.90
CA ARG A 148 12.62 3.37 15.95
C ARG A 148 12.11 4.70 15.35
N TYR A 149 11.07 4.62 14.51
CA TYR A 149 10.40 5.79 13.97
C TYR A 149 9.25 6.28 14.84
N GLY A 150 9.06 5.72 16.05
CA GLY A 150 7.94 6.05 16.92
C GLY A 150 6.59 5.60 16.36
N ILE A 151 6.57 4.63 15.44
CA ILE A 151 5.36 4.07 14.86
C ILE A 151 5.19 2.65 15.38
N GLY A 152 3.99 2.30 15.83
CA GLY A 152 3.69 0.98 16.37
C GLY A 152 2.23 0.61 16.23
N PHE A 153 1.91 -0.60 16.71
CA PHE A 153 0.55 -1.12 16.72
C PHE A 153 0.06 -1.31 18.16
N THR A 154 -1.21 -0.99 18.38
CA THR A 154 -1.87 -1.17 19.67
C THR A 154 -3.13 -2.03 19.53
N ALA A 155 -3.41 -2.82 20.58
CA ALA A 155 -4.57 -3.71 20.58
C ALA A 155 -5.91 -2.98 20.77
N SER A 156 -5.89 -1.82 21.46
CA SER A 156 -7.11 -1.06 21.74
C SER A 156 -7.24 0.15 20.80
N PRO A 157 -8.37 0.32 20.09
CA PRO A 157 -8.60 1.49 19.25
C PRO A 157 -8.62 2.79 20.05
N ARG A 158 -8.95 2.75 21.34
CA ARG A 158 -8.93 3.94 22.22
C ARG A 158 -7.53 4.46 22.53
N HIS A 159 -6.49 3.68 22.22
CA HIS A 159 -5.08 4.06 22.37
C HIS A 159 -4.40 4.22 21.00
N ALA A 160 -5.19 4.16 19.92
CA ALA A 160 -4.69 4.33 18.57
C ALA A 160 -4.93 5.76 18.07
N ASP A 161 -4.05 6.19 17.17
CA ASP A 161 -4.12 7.43 16.41
C ASP A 161 -4.74 7.22 15.04
N GLY A 162 -5.00 5.97 14.67
CA GLY A 162 -5.59 5.61 13.40
C GLY A 162 -5.81 4.11 13.23
N VAL A 163 -6.45 3.76 12.12
CA VAL A 163 -6.77 2.39 11.74
C VAL A 163 -6.04 2.02 10.45
N VAL A 164 -5.41 0.83 10.42
CA VAL A 164 -4.94 0.18 9.21
C VAL A 164 -5.88 -0.97 8.90
N VAL A 165 -6.49 -0.94 7.72
CA VAL A 165 -7.40 -1.98 7.25
C VAL A 165 -6.66 -2.89 6.27
N SER A 166 -6.66 -4.19 6.53
CA SER A 166 -6.20 -5.24 5.63
C SER A 166 -7.37 -6.11 5.16
N GLY A 167 -7.22 -6.78 4.00
CA GLY A 167 -8.25 -7.63 3.42
C GLY A 167 -9.40 -6.90 2.72
N PRO A 168 -10.33 -7.63 2.11
CA PRO A 168 -11.24 -7.11 1.08
C PRO A 168 -12.46 -6.33 1.61
N LEU A 169 -12.64 -6.16 2.90
CA LEU A 169 -13.81 -5.59 3.59
C LEU A 169 -15.05 -6.47 3.38
N THR A 170 -15.09 -7.58 4.10
CA THR A 170 -16.25 -8.48 4.07
C THR A 170 -17.43 -7.91 4.85
N ALA A 171 -18.66 -8.25 4.44
CA ALA A 171 -19.88 -7.82 5.12
C ALA A 171 -19.92 -8.22 6.60
N GLN A 172 -19.23 -9.30 6.99
CA GLN A 172 -19.16 -9.74 8.38
C GLN A 172 -18.34 -8.81 9.26
N ILE A 173 -17.33 -8.12 8.70
CA ILE A 173 -16.47 -7.20 9.46
C ILE A 173 -16.96 -5.75 9.41
N ALA A 174 -17.87 -5.39 8.52
CA ALA A 174 -18.29 -4.02 8.24
C ALA A 174 -18.71 -3.28 9.52
N GLU A 175 -19.60 -3.84 10.32
CA GLU A 175 -20.05 -3.24 11.58
C GLU A 175 -18.90 -3.14 12.61
N ALA A 176 -18.06 -4.18 12.73
CA ALA A 176 -16.94 -4.15 13.66
C ALA A 176 -15.85 -3.15 13.26
N LEU A 177 -15.64 -2.95 11.96
CA LEU A 177 -14.74 -1.92 11.45
C LEU A 177 -15.24 -0.51 11.80
N GLU A 178 -16.53 -0.25 11.60
CA GLU A 178 -17.17 1.03 11.95
C GLU A 178 -17.02 1.33 13.46
N ILE A 179 -17.38 0.37 14.30
CA ILE A 179 -17.24 0.50 15.78
C ILE A 179 -15.78 0.74 16.18
N CYS A 180 -14.84 0.02 15.54
CA CYS A 180 -13.41 0.20 15.82
C CYS A 180 -12.92 1.57 15.39
N TYR A 181 -13.31 2.05 14.22
CA TYR A 181 -12.92 3.34 13.70
C TYR A 181 -13.49 4.50 14.54
N ASP A 182 -14.75 4.40 14.95
CA ASP A 182 -15.41 5.38 15.81
C ASP A 182 -14.79 5.47 17.20
N ALA A 183 -14.21 4.39 17.70
CA ALA A 183 -13.53 4.37 19.00
C ALA A 183 -12.18 5.08 19.01
N VAL A 184 -11.60 5.38 17.84
CA VAL A 184 -10.35 6.16 17.70
C VAL A 184 -10.66 7.64 17.80
N ALA A 185 -9.91 8.36 18.65
CA ALA A 185 -10.12 9.79 18.87
C ALA A 185 -9.69 10.65 17.66
N GLU A 186 -10.40 11.77 17.44
CA GLU A 186 -9.99 12.75 16.42
C GLU A 186 -8.79 13.62 16.87
N PRO A 187 -7.91 14.02 15.96
CA PRO A 187 -7.85 13.61 14.56
C PRO A 187 -7.31 12.17 14.44
N LYS A 188 -7.85 11.40 13.50
CA LYS A 188 -7.47 10.00 13.28
C LYS A 188 -7.07 9.75 11.84
N ILE A 189 -6.29 8.70 11.59
CA ILE A 189 -5.77 8.30 10.28
C ILE A 189 -6.46 7.02 9.83
N LEU A 190 -6.79 6.94 8.55
CA LEU A 190 -7.27 5.72 7.91
C LEU A 190 -6.29 5.28 6.81
N VAL A 191 -5.78 4.06 6.92
CA VAL A 191 -4.84 3.45 5.96
C VAL A 191 -5.45 2.20 5.36
N MET A 192 -5.46 2.09 4.04
CA MET A 192 -5.83 0.88 3.32
C MET A 192 -4.54 0.14 2.92
N CYS A 193 -4.34 -1.08 3.42
CA CYS A 193 -3.11 -1.84 3.23
C CYS A 193 -3.39 -3.17 2.51
N GLY A 194 -2.73 -3.37 1.39
CA GLY A 194 -2.93 -4.51 0.51
C GLY A 194 -3.90 -4.24 -0.63
N THR A 195 -3.71 -4.96 -1.73
CA THR A 195 -4.56 -4.86 -2.92
C THR A 195 -6.02 -5.17 -2.61
N GLU A 196 -6.28 -6.14 -1.73
CA GLU A 196 -7.64 -6.47 -1.31
C GLU A 196 -8.31 -5.30 -0.58
N ALA A 197 -7.61 -4.64 0.35
CA ALA A 197 -8.11 -3.45 1.01
C ALA A 197 -8.34 -2.30 0.03
N CYS A 198 -7.40 -2.09 -0.90
CA CYS A 198 -7.48 -1.00 -1.88
C CYS A 198 -8.64 -1.15 -2.87
N SER A 199 -8.99 -2.39 -3.29
CA SER A 199 -9.96 -2.60 -4.38
C SER A 199 -10.90 -3.80 -4.23
N GLY A 200 -10.69 -4.65 -3.22
CA GLY A 200 -11.32 -5.97 -3.13
C GLY A 200 -10.49 -7.08 -3.80
N GLY A 201 -9.44 -6.72 -4.56
CA GLY A 201 -8.55 -7.68 -5.21
C GLY A 201 -9.29 -8.66 -6.14
N LEU A 202 -9.00 -9.95 -5.99
CA LEU A 202 -9.69 -11.04 -6.71
C LEU A 202 -11.17 -11.17 -6.31
N PHE A 203 -11.56 -10.62 -5.16
CA PHE A 203 -12.91 -10.74 -4.60
C PHE A 203 -13.78 -9.52 -4.88
N ALA A 204 -13.31 -8.55 -5.68
CA ALA A 204 -13.99 -7.27 -5.92
C ALA A 204 -15.48 -7.41 -6.32
N GLU A 205 -15.82 -8.45 -7.08
CA GLU A 205 -17.18 -8.72 -7.54
C GLU A 205 -17.95 -9.67 -6.59
N SER A 206 -17.38 -10.05 -5.45
CA SER A 206 -18.01 -10.96 -4.51
C SER A 206 -19.13 -10.28 -3.72
N ARG A 207 -20.28 -10.93 -3.63
CA ARG A 207 -21.40 -10.49 -2.78
C ARG A 207 -21.12 -10.58 -1.28
N ALA A 208 -20.00 -11.20 -0.89
CA ALA A 208 -19.57 -11.28 0.50
C ALA A 208 -18.88 -9.98 0.96
N LEU A 209 -18.56 -9.05 0.05
CA LEU A 209 -17.93 -7.78 0.38
C LEU A 209 -18.99 -6.70 0.67
N ASP A 210 -18.66 -5.87 1.67
CA ASP A 210 -19.34 -4.61 1.95
C ASP A 210 -18.28 -3.53 2.12
N ARG A 211 -18.17 -2.67 1.14
CA ARG A 211 -17.20 -1.58 1.09
C ARG A 211 -17.83 -0.20 1.36
N SER A 212 -19.09 -0.18 1.83
CA SER A 212 -19.84 1.06 2.13
C SER A 212 -19.16 1.94 3.19
N PHE A 213 -18.31 1.36 4.04
CA PHE A 213 -17.43 2.10 4.95
C PHE A 213 -16.64 3.21 4.23
N LEU A 214 -16.18 2.94 3.01
CA LEU A 214 -15.39 3.90 2.21
C LEU A 214 -16.23 5.01 1.59
N ASP A 215 -17.55 4.89 1.56
CA ASP A 215 -18.45 5.96 1.10
C ASP A 215 -18.51 7.10 2.12
N SER A 216 -18.30 6.77 3.40
CA SER A 216 -18.35 7.71 4.53
C SER A 216 -16.98 8.12 5.05
N HIS A 217 -15.96 7.30 4.83
CA HIS A 217 -14.62 7.50 5.38
C HIS A 217 -13.57 7.52 4.28
N THR A 218 -12.93 8.66 4.09
CA THR A 218 -11.85 8.82 3.09
C THR A 218 -10.52 8.39 3.68
N PRO A 219 -9.85 7.38 3.09
CA PRO A 219 -8.51 6.99 3.51
C PRO A 219 -7.48 8.09 3.27
N ASP A 220 -6.53 8.21 4.20
CA ASP A 220 -5.41 9.14 4.14
C ASP A 220 -4.19 8.55 3.44
N LEU A 221 -4.12 7.21 3.37
CA LEU A 221 -3.02 6.51 2.75
C LEU A 221 -3.49 5.18 2.15
N TRP A 222 -3.05 4.93 0.93
CA TRP A 222 -3.27 3.71 0.20
C TRP A 222 -1.92 3.02 -0.05
N LEU A 223 -1.78 1.79 0.41
CA LEU A 223 -0.57 0.99 0.34
C LEU A 223 -0.85 -0.28 -0.47
N PRO A 224 -0.58 -0.29 -1.77
CA PRO A 224 -0.82 -1.46 -2.61
C PRO A 224 0.19 -2.57 -2.33
N GLY A 225 -0.14 -3.78 -2.77
CA GLY A 225 0.69 -4.99 -2.66
C GLY A 225 -0.16 -6.22 -2.38
N ALA A 226 0.30 -7.36 -2.81
CA ALA A 226 -0.38 -8.64 -2.61
C ALA A 226 0.62 -9.73 -2.15
N PRO A 227 1.06 -9.63 -0.87
CA PRO A 227 0.82 -8.61 0.16
C PRO A 227 1.68 -7.33 0.03
N THR A 228 1.34 -6.30 0.82
CA THR A 228 2.14 -5.07 0.90
C THR A 228 3.45 -5.34 1.63
N HIS A 229 4.57 -5.08 0.97
CA HIS A 229 5.89 -5.28 1.57
C HIS A 229 6.14 -4.30 2.74
N PRO A 230 6.84 -4.70 3.83
CA PRO A 230 7.15 -3.84 4.98
C PRO A 230 7.78 -2.50 4.60
N MET A 231 8.69 -2.48 3.63
CA MET A 231 9.31 -1.24 3.15
C MET A 231 8.30 -0.28 2.51
N THR A 232 7.31 -0.79 1.77
CA THR A 232 6.21 0.02 1.22
C THR A 232 5.39 0.65 2.33
N CYS A 233 5.09 -0.11 3.38
CA CYS A 233 4.36 0.37 4.54
C CYS A 233 5.12 1.47 5.28
N ILE A 234 6.39 1.24 5.61
CA ILE A 234 7.25 2.20 6.32
C ILE A 234 7.43 3.48 5.51
N ASP A 235 7.77 3.37 4.23
CA ASP A 235 7.95 4.52 3.35
C ASP A 235 6.66 5.35 3.23
N GLY A 236 5.53 4.70 3.02
CA GLY A 236 4.22 5.35 2.91
C GLY A 236 3.86 6.12 4.19
N LEU A 237 4.00 5.49 5.37
CA LEU A 237 3.71 6.12 6.65
C LEU A 237 4.65 7.30 6.93
N LEU A 238 5.96 7.14 6.71
CA LEU A 238 6.92 8.24 6.93
C LEU A 238 6.67 9.41 5.98
N THR A 239 6.28 9.13 4.74
CA THR A 239 5.94 10.17 3.76
C THR A 239 4.65 10.90 4.15
N LEU A 240 3.62 10.17 4.59
CA LEU A 240 2.36 10.73 5.11
C LEU A 240 2.64 11.70 6.26
N LEU A 241 3.48 11.29 7.22
CA LEU A 241 3.85 12.08 8.38
C LEU A 241 4.79 13.26 8.06
N GLY A 242 5.22 13.43 6.81
CA GLY A 242 6.17 14.47 6.40
C GLY A 242 7.58 14.27 6.97
N ARG A 243 7.98 13.04 7.27
CA ARG A 243 9.31 12.66 7.80
C ARG A 243 10.24 12.18 6.69
N LYS A 244 9.69 11.92 5.52
CA LYS A 244 10.39 11.57 4.29
C LYS A 244 9.80 12.34 3.12
N ASN A 245 10.62 12.87 2.25
CA ASN A 245 10.19 13.51 1.02
C ASN A 245 10.51 12.58 -0.14
N ARG A 246 9.52 12.26 -0.96
CA ARG A 246 9.75 11.66 -2.28
C ARG A 246 10.07 12.79 -3.25
N LEU A 247 11.36 13.01 -3.50
CA LEU A 247 11.87 13.97 -4.48
C LEU A 247 11.87 13.36 -5.88
#